data_4a0d2992017a21a820d2094dff340cf0
#
_entry.id   4a0d2992017a21a820d2094dff340cf0
#
_cell.length_a   1.000
_cell.length_b   1.000
_cell.length_c   1.000
_cell.angle_alpha   90.00
_cell.angle_beta   90.00
_cell.angle_gamma   90.00
#
_symmetry.space_group_name_H-M   'P 1'
#
loop_
_entity.id
_entity.type
_entity.pdbx_description
1 polymer ?
#
loop_
_entity_poly.entity_id
_entity_poly.type
_entity_poly.pdbx_seq_one_letter_code
_entity_poly.pdbx_strand_id
1 'polypeptide(L)'
;MRSLVLTPKFRRAFRKFVKRNSDLQQRIEDTLQRMETDVFAPSLGTHKLSGKLDGLQSCSCGYDCRIVFSIEQDTEADNEVIVLLDIGTHDEVY
;
A
#
# COMPACT_ATOMS: atom_id res chain seq x y z
N MET A 1 -1.78 -16.02 -2.33
CA MET A 1 -2.39 -14.68 -2.49
C MET A 1 -2.71 -14.11 -1.12
N ARG A 2 -2.37 -12.86 -0.88
CA ARG A 2 -2.68 -12.17 0.38
C ARG A 2 -3.89 -11.27 0.20
N SER A 3 -4.76 -11.23 1.20
CA SER A 3 -5.92 -10.32 1.20
C SER A 3 -5.49 -8.91 1.59
N LEU A 4 -6.18 -7.91 1.06
CA LEU A 4 -5.95 -6.51 1.42
C LEU A 4 -6.99 -6.07 2.44
N VAL A 5 -6.54 -5.31 3.45
CA VAL A 5 -7.42 -4.64 4.41
C VAL A 5 -7.17 -3.15 4.28
N LEU A 6 -8.19 -2.41 3.86
CA LEU A 6 -8.08 -0.97 3.66
C LEU A 6 -8.56 -0.26 4.92
N THR A 7 -7.63 0.37 5.64
CA THR A 7 -7.99 1.12 6.84
C THR A 7 -8.77 2.39 6.47
N PRO A 8 -9.55 2.94 7.40
CA PRO A 8 -10.24 4.22 7.15
C PRO A 8 -9.27 5.34 6.76
N LYS A 9 -8.09 5.39 7.38
CA LYS A 9 -7.08 6.38 7.03
C LYS A 9 -6.64 6.23 5.58
N PHE A 10 -6.36 4.98 5.15
CA PHE A 10 -5.97 4.72 3.77
C PHE A 10 -7.06 5.15 2.79
N ARG A 11 -8.32 4.81 3.10
CA ARG A 11 -9.44 5.15 2.21
C ARG A 11 -9.58 6.66 2.03
N ARG A 12 -9.42 7.43 3.11
CA ARG A 12 -9.49 8.89 3.03
C ARG A 12 -8.33 9.45 2.22
N ALA A 13 -7.12 8.96 2.48
CA ALA A 13 -5.92 9.41 1.77
C ALA A 13 -6.01 9.07 0.28
N PHE A 14 -6.51 7.88 -0.05
CA PHE A 14 -6.68 7.45 -1.43
C PHE A 14 -7.65 8.36 -2.19
N ARG A 15 -8.83 8.61 -1.60
CA ARG A 15 -9.82 9.47 -2.24
C ARG A 15 -9.28 10.87 -2.50
N LYS A 16 -8.54 11.42 -1.54
CA LYS A 16 -7.93 12.74 -1.68
C LYS A 16 -6.87 12.75 -2.77
N PHE A 17 -6.04 11.71 -2.79
CA PHE A 17 -4.87 11.63 -3.69
C PHE A 17 -5.30 11.48 -5.15
N VAL A 18 -6.36 10.73 -5.43
CA VAL A 18 -6.82 10.48 -6.80
C VAL A 18 -7.91 11.43 -7.26
N LYS A 19 -8.27 12.43 -6.47
CA LYS A 19 -9.35 13.35 -6.80
C LYS A 19 -9.10 13.98 -8.17
N ARG A 20 -10.05 13.82 -9.09
CA ARG A 20 -9.98 14.34 -10.46
C ARG A 20 -8.80 13.80 -11.27
N ASN A 21 -8.30 12.63 -10.92
CA ASN A 21 -7.20 11.98 -11.63
C ASN A 21 -7.49 10.50 -11.82
N SER A 22 -8.29 10.19 -12.83
CA SER A 22 -8.71 8.80 -13.08
C SER A 22 -7.56 7.91 -13.52
N ASP A 23 -6.57 8.47 -14.22
CA ASP A 23 -5.40 7.68 -14.63
C ASP A 23 -4.59 7.24 -13.41
N LEU A 24 -4.41 8.13 -12.44
CA LEU A 24 -3.71 7.81 -11.20
C LEU A 24 -4.50 6.76 -10.42
N GLN A 25 -5.82 6.91 -10.34
CA GLN A 25 -6.67 5.94 -9.66
C GLN A 25 -6.51 4.55 -10.26
N GLN A 26 -6.54 4.44 -11.59
CA GLN A 26 -6.40 3.15 -12.26
C GLN A 26 -5.03 2.54 -11.99
N ARG A 27 -3.97 3.35 -12.01
CA ARG A 27 -2.62 2.88 -11.74
C ARG A 27 -2.49 2.33 -10.32
N ILE A 28 -3.12 3.00 -9.36
CA ILE A 28 -3.10 2.54 -7.97
C ILE A 28 -3.89 1.25 -7.83
N GLU A 29 -5.06 1.15 -8.46
CA GLU A 29 -5.85 -0.07 -8.42
C GLU A 29 -5.09 -1.26 -9.01
N ASP A 30 -4.36 -1.04 -10.11
CA ASP A 30 -3.51 -2.08 -10.70
C ASP A 30 -2.41 -2.50 -9.73
N THR A 31 -1.81 -1.53 -9.02
CA THR A 31 -0.79 -1.80 -8.02
C THR A 31 -1.35 -2.65 -6.88
N LEU A 32 -2.55 -2.34 -6.40
CA LEU A 32 -3.19 -3.11 -5.34
C LEU A 32 -3.41 -4.56 -5.76
N GLN A 33 -3.81 -4.78 -7.01
CA GLN A 33 -3.96 -6.14 -7.53
C GLN A 33 -2.63 -6.89 -7.53
N ARG A 34 -1.54 -6.22 -7.92
CA ARG A 34 -0.22 -6.84 -7.89
C ARG A 34 0.21 -7.18 -6.47
N MET A 35 -0.11 -6.33 -5.50
CA MET A 35 0.19 -6.59 -4.10
C MET A 35 -0.49 -7.86 -3.60
N GLU A 36 -1.74 -8.09 -4.01
CA GLU A 36 -2.45 -9.30 -3.65
C GLU A 36 -1.76 -10.55 -4.21
N THR A 37 -1.24 -10.45 -5.43
CA THR A 37 -0.60 -11.58 -6.10
C THR A 37 0.81 -11.83 -5.58
N ASP A 38 1.62 -10.77 -5.48
CA ASP A 38 3.00 -10.87 -5.02
C ASP A 38 3.48 -9.51 -4.52
N VAL A 39 3.34 -9.28 -3.21
CA VAL A 39 3.68 -8.00 -2.60
C VAL A 39 5.19 -7.71 -2.69
N PHE A 40 6.02 -8.73 -2.92
CA PHE A 40 7.46 -8.58 -3.05
C PHE A 40 7.93 -8.59 -4.50
N ALA A 41 7.03 -8.45 -5.47
CA ALA A 41 7.40 -8.37 -6.87
C ALA A 41 8.39 -7.22 -7.09
N PRO A 42 9.47 -7.42 -7.89
CA PRO A 42 10.48 -6.37 -8.07
C PRO A 42 9.91 -5.05 -8.58
N SER A 43 8.86 -5.08 -9.38
CA SER A 43 8.24 -3.86 -9.93
C SER A 43 7.63 -2.97 -8.86
N LEU A 44 7.33 -3.50 -7.68
CA LEU A 44 6.74 -2.73 -6.58
C LEU A 44 7.78 -2.03 -5.72
N GLY A 45 9.03 -2.50 -5.73
CA GLY A 45 10.08 -1.89 -4.92
C GLY A 45 9.79 -1.95 -3.42
N THR A 46 9.12 -3.00 -2.97
CA THR A 46 8.74 -3.15 -1.56
C THR A 46 9.99 -3.20 -0.67
N HIS A 47 9.98 -2.39 0.39
CA HIS A 47 11.09 -2.35 1.34
C HIS A 47 10.59 -1.98 2.73
N LYS A 48 11.38 -2.38 3.73
CA LYS A 48 11.07 -2.08 5.14
C LYS A 48 11.42 -0.63 5.46
N LEU A 49 10.64 -0.04 6.32
CA LEU A 49 10.88 1.33 6.79
C LEU A 49 11.57 1.29 8.15
N SER A 50 12.16 2.42 8.54
CA SER A 50 12.89 2.53 9.80
C SER A 50 12.46 3.79 10.55
N GLY A 51 13.03 4.00 11.75
CA GLY A 51 12.71 5.15 12.57
C GLY A 51 11.29 5.08 13.10
N LYS A 52 10.54 6.16 12.95
CA LYS A 52 9.15 6.23 13.44
C LYS A 52 8.22 5.25 12.76
N LEU A 53 8.59 4.77 11.56
CA LEU A 53 7.77 3.84 10.78
C LEU A 53 8.33 2.43 10.83
N ASP A 54 9.20 2.14 11.80
CA ASP A 54 9.76 0.80 11.98
C ASP A 54 8.63 -0.22 12.14
N GLY A 55 8.79 -1.37 11.48
CA GLY A 55 7.77 -2.42 11.46
C GLY A 55 6.80 -2.30 10.30
N LEU A 56 6.84 -1.20 9.56
CA LEU A 56 6.00 -0.99 8.39
C LEU A 56 6.83 -1.18 7.12
N GLN A 57 6.14 -1.31 5.99
CA GLN A 57 6.77 -1.44 4.68
C GLN A 57 6.14 -0.44 3.72
N SER A 58 6.83 -0.20 2.62
CA SER A 58 6.36 0.71 1.58
C SER A 58 6.60 0.11 0.21
N CYS A 59 5.72 0.42 -0.72
CA CYS A 59 5.94 0.07 -2.12
C CYS A 59 5.59 1.26 -3.01
N SER A 60 6.04 1.18 -4.27
CA SER A 60 5.80 2.23 -5.26
C SER A 60 4.54 1.93 -6.05
N CYS A 61 3.75 2.96 -6.30
CA CYS A 61 2.59 2.88 -7.19
C CYS A 61 2.75 3.80 -8.41
N GLY A 62 3.97 4.28 -8.63
CA GLY A 62 4.30 5.16 -9.75
C GLY A 62 5.26 6.24 -9.30
N TYR A 63 5.49 7.21 -10.17
CA TYR A 63 6.34 8.34 -9.83
C TYR A 63 5.72 9.11 -8.66
N ASP A 64 6.50 9.30 -7.61
CA ASP A 64 6.09 9.99 -6.38
C ASP A 64 4.74 9.49 -5.86
N CYS A 65 4.53 8.19 -5.94
CA CYS A 65 3.34 7.51 -5.40
C CYS A 65 3.83 6.38 -4.51
N ARG A 66 3.49 6.44 -3.23
CA ARG A 66 3.94 5.46 -2.24
C ARG A 66 2.76 4.95 -1.42
N ILE A 67 2.75 3.65 -1.17
CA ILE A 67 1.77 3.00 -0.30
C ILE A 67 2.51 2.48 0.92
N VAL A 68 2.04 2.84 2.12
CA VAL A 68 2.59 2.34 3.38
C VAL A 68 1.63 1.28 3.93
N PHE A 69 2.18 0.14 4.33
CA PHE A 69 1.38 -0.99 4.77
C PHE A 69 2.14 -1.82 5.78
N SER A 70 1.42 -2.72 6.45
CA SER A 70 2.01 -3.78 7.26
C SER A 70 1.52 -5.13 6.76
N ILE A 71 2.29 -6.18 7.04
CA ILE A 71 1.87 -7.56 6.75
C ILE A 71 1.59 -8.20 8.09
N GLU A 72 0.34 -8.63 8.30
CA GLU A 72 -0.11 -9.19 9.56
C GLU A 72 -0.56 -10.62 9.35
N GLN A 73 -0.46 -11.42 10.40
CA GLN A 73 -0.96 -12.79 10.39
C GLN A 73 -2.42 -12.80 10.77
N ASP A 74 -3.26 -13.35 9.90
CA ASP A 74 -4.65 -13.62 10.22
C ASP A 74 -4.73 -15.00 10.86
N THR A 75 -4.82 -15.04 12.19
CA THR A 75 -4.78 -16.30 12.91
C THR A 75 -6.00 -17.17 12.67
N GLU A 76 -7.15 -16.57 12.35
CA GLU A 76 -8.36 -17.34 12.07
C GLU A 76 -8.32 -18.01 10.71
N ALA A 77 -7.80 -17.29 9.71
CA ALA A 77 -7.72 -17.80 8.34
C ALA A 77 -6.39 -18.51 8.04
N ASP A 78 -5.44 -18.48 8.99
CA ASP A 78 -4.11 -19.07 8.85
C ASP A 78 -3.40 -18.58 7.58
N ASN A 79 -3.51 -17.30 7.29
CA ASN A 79 -2.79 -16.67 6.19
C ASN A 79 -2.38 -15.25 6.57
N GLU A 80 -1.58 -14.62 5.70
CA GLU A 80 -1.16 -13.25 5.89
C GLU A 80 -2.11 -12.29 5.21
N VAL A 81 -2.31 -11.11 5.82
CA VAL A 81 -3.06 -10.02 5.22
C VAL A 81 -2.17 -8.78 5.12
N ILE A 82 -2.43 -7.97 4.11
CA ILE A 82 -1.75 -6.70 3.91
C ILE A 82 -2.68 -5.60 4.41
N VAL A 83 -2.26 -4.90 5.46
CA VAL A 83 -3.05 -3.82 6.05
C VAL A 83 -2.55 -2.51 5.46
N LEU A 84 -3.37 -1.88 4.61
CA LEU A 84 -3.02 -0.63 3.94
C LEU A 84 -3.27 0.53 4.89
N LEU A 85 -2.21 1.31 5.18
CA LEU A 85 -2.23 2.33 6.21
C LEU A 85 -2.25 3.75 5.66
N ASP A 86 -1.52 4.01 4.57
CA ASP A 86 -1.42 5.35 4.02
C ASP A 86 -1.03 5.30 2.55
N ILE A 87 -1.29 6.38 1.82
CA ILE A 87 -0.91 6.53 0.43
C ILE A 87 -0.75 8.02 0.13
N GLY A 88 0.23 8.35 -0.70
CA GLY A 88 0.49 9.72 -1.08
C GLY A 88 1.85 9.85 -1.72
N THR A 89 2.35 11.10 -1.79
CA THR A 89 3.71 11.36 -2.23
C THR A 89 4.70 10.94 -1.15
N HIS A 90 5.97 10.85 -1.52
CA HIS A 90 7.04 10.51 -0.56
C HIS A 90 6.98 11.41 0.67
N ASP A 91 6.85 12.72 0.46
CA ASP A 91 6.85 13.67 1.57
C ASP A 91 5.59 13.59 2.43
N GLU A 92 4.46 13.17 1.83
CA GLU A 92 3.20 13.05 2.57
C GLU A 92 3.16 11.83 3.51
N VAL A 93 3.80 10.73 3.11
CA VAL A 93 3.70 9.48 3.87
C VAL A 93 4.92 9.24 4.77
N TYR A 94 6.03 9.86 4.49
CA TYR A 94 7.26 9.75 5.28
C TYR A 94 7.53 11.06 6.02
#